data_127e00311d2b819e8ea39a08d11fcab6
#
_entry.id   127e00311d2b819e8ea39a08d11fcab6
#
_cell.length_a   1.000
_cell.length_b   1.000
_cell.length_c   1.000
_cell.angle_alpha   90.00
_cell.angle_beta   90.00
_cell.angle_gamma   90.00
#
_symmetry.space_group_name_H-M   'P 1'
#
loop_
_entity.id
_entity.type
_entity.pdbx_description
1 polymer ?
#
loop_
_entity_poly.entity_id
_entity_poly.type
_entity_poly.pdbx_seq_one_letter_code
_entity_poly.pdbx_strand_id
1 'polypeptide(L)'
;MELKSNEEKITRALLVSVDTGEYDAQASLDELFELVKSAGADPVLSVTQNLQKIEKGTFVGTGKLAEIAEICESQEIDLLVFDSELSPTQIKNIEAETDVRVIDRTTLILDIFAQRARSKEGKLQVELAQLKYMLPRLTGKGIAMSRLGGGIGTRGPGETKLETDRRHIRRRIESLKEELSDLEKHRQMLRSRRKKDGVITCAIVGYTNAGKSTLMNCLTDAGVLAQDKLFATLDPTSRALKLPSGVTVMMIDTVGLVRRLPHHLVEAFRSTLEEAAQSDIILNVCDASSDEARTHMQVTTDLLESLGCGDTPIITVLNKCDLLDETMLAQDFKACVRISAKNGTGIDELLNAIEYNLPVRMKRVKILLPFAQAGFANEIRNKGTLIYEEYVAEGLSVEAVVDEALYAKLAKYECE
;
A
#
# COMPACT_ATOMS: atom_id res chain seq x y z
N MET A 1 14.81 -28.66 -34.82
CA MET A 1 14.80 -28.66 -33.34
C MET A 1 13.89 -27.54 -32.96
N GLU A 2 12.58 -27.81 -32.86
CA GLU A 2 11.55 -26.81 -32.57
C GLU A 2 11.63 -26.45 -31.10
N LEU A 3 11.86 -25.17 -30.82
CA LEU A 3 11.69 -24.56 -29.51
C LEU A 3 10.19 -24.66 -29.18
N LYS A 4 9.79 -25.62 -28.36
CA LYS A 4 8.48 -25.61 -27.72
C LYS A 4 8.43 -24.31 -26.87
N SER A 5 7.60 -23.37 -27.31
CA SER A 5 7.14 -22.28 -26.48
C SER A 5 6.47 -22.91 -25.24
N ASN A 6 7.07 -22.75 -24.09
CA ASN A 6 6.43 -23.08 -22.83
C ASN A 6 5.35 -22.01 -22.62
N GLU A 7 4.18 -22.20 -23.19
CA GLU A 7 3.01 -21.41 -22.81
C GLU A 7 2.75 -21.76 -21.34
N GLU A 8 3.05 -20.83 -20.44
CA GLU A 8 2.72 -20.97 -19.03
C GLU A 8 1.19 -21.13 -18.94
N LYS A 9 0.72 -22.32 -18.57
CA LYS A 9 -0.70 -22.62 -18.39
C LYS A 9 -1.23 -21.66 -17.32
N ILE A 10 -2.14 -20.78 -17.71
CA ILE A 10 -2.79 -19.84 -16.77
C ILE A 10 -3.61 -20.67 -15.77
N THR A 11 -3.35 -20.48 -14.48
CA THR A 11 -4.05 -21.16 -13.39
C THR A 11 -5.51 -20.74 -13.35
N ARG A 12 -6.45 -21.67 -13.54
CA ARG A 12 -7.90 -21.43 -13.51
C ARG A 12 -8.40 -21.48 -12.07
N ALA A 13 -9.04 -20.42 -11.59
CA ALA A 13 -9.46 -20.29 -10.20
C ALA A 13 -10.99 -20.27 -10.05
N LEU A 14 -11.51 -20.99 -9.05
CA LEU A 14 -12.88 -20.89 -8.57
C LEU A 14 -12.88 -20.13 -7.24
N LEU A 15 -13.69 -19.07 -7.16
CA LEU A 15 -13.82 -18.24 -5.97
C LEU A 15 -14.97 -18.73 -5.10
N VAL A 16 -14.71 -18.83 -3.78
CA VAL A 16 -15.72 -19.33 -2.83
C VAL A 16 -15.90 -18.31 -1.72
N SER A 17 -17.14 -17.85 -1.55
CA SER A 17 -17.52 -16.93 -0.46
C SER A 17 -18.66 -17.53 0.38
N VAL A 18 -18.68 -17.17 1.67
CA VAL A 18 -19.77 -17.47 2.57
C VAL A 18 -20.36 -16.17 3.09
N ASP A 19 -21.63 -15.94 2.81
CA ASP A 19 -22.38 -14.83 3.34
C ASP A 19 -22.97 -15.18 4.71
N THR A 20 -22.46 -14.50 5.74
CA THR A 20 -22.98 -14.60 7.12
C THR A 20 -23.86 -13.42 7.52
N GLY A 21 -24.05 -12.45 6.61
CA GLY A 21 -24.75 -11.19 6.87
C GLY A 21 -23.94 -10.17 7.69
N GLU A 22 -22.66 -10.45 8.00
CA GLU A 22 -21.79 -9.53 8.74
C GLU A 22 -21.16 -8.45 7.85
N TYR A 23 -21.10 -8.70 6.55
CA TYR A 23 -20.49 -7.81 5.56
C TYR A 23 -21.11 -8.03 4.17
N ASP A 24 -20.90 -7.11 3.26
CA ASP A 24 -21.29 -7.27 1.86
C ASP A 24 -20.43 -8.35 1.16
N ALA A 25 -20.99 -9.56 1.06
CA ALA A 25 -20.32 -10.71 0.49
C ALA A 25 -20.07 -10.54 -1.03
N GLN A 26 -20.96 -9.87 -1.73
CA GLN A 26 -20.82 -9.64 -3.18
C GLN A 26 -19.66 -8.69 -3.45
N ALA A 27 -19.63 -7.56 -2.77
CA ALA A 27 -18.55 -6.59 -2.92
C ALA A 27 -17.18 -7.18 -2.50
N SER A 28 -17.15 -8.06 -1.49
CA SER A 28 -15.93 -8.77 -1.10
C SER A 28 -15.47 -9.77 -2.18
N LEU A 29 -16.42 -10.42 -2.83
CA LEU A 29 -16.17 -11.38 -3.92
C LEU A 29 -15.65 -10.67 -5.18
N ASP A 30 -16.22 -9.50 -5.52
CA ASP A 30 -15.76 -8.69 -6.63
C ASP A 30 -14.31 -8.20 -6.41
N GLU A 31 -13.95 -7.82 -5.18
CA GLU A 31 -12.57 -7.51 -4.82
C GLU A 31 -11.67 -8.75 -4.90
N LEU A 32 -12.13 -9.92 -4.45
CA LEU A 32 -11.37 -11.17 -4.55
C LEU A 32 -11.08 -11.54 -6.01
N PHE A 33 -12.02 -11.30 -6.91
CA PHE A 33 -11.87 -11.49 -8.35
C PHE A 33 -10.68 -10.67 -8.90
N GLU A 34 -10.60 -9.40 -8.54
CA GLU A 34 -9.49 -8.53 -8.94
C GLU A 34 -8.16 -8.91 -8.26
N LEU A 35 -8.19 -9.42 -7.02
CA LEU A 35 -7.01 -9.96 -6.34
C LEU A 35 -6.44 -11.17 -7.09
N VAL A 36 -7.29 -12.12 -7.50
CA VAL A 36 -6.88 -13.32 -8.25
C VAL A 36 -6.24 -12.93 -9.58
N LYS A 37 -6.84 -11.99 -10.32
CA LYS A 37 -6.22 -11.43 -11.55
C LYS A 37 -4.86 -10.78 -11.28
N SER A 38 -4.77 -10.05 -10.18
CA SER A 38 -3.52 -9.37 -9.79
C SER A 38 -2.42 -10.35 -9.43
N ALA A 39 -2.77 -11.55 -8.95
CA ALA A 39 -1.86 -12.68 -8.71
C ALA A 39 -1.45 -13.42 -10.00
N GLY A 40 -2.10 -13.14 -11.13
CA GLY A 40 -1.80 -13.77 -12.43
C GLY A 40 -2.59 -15.06 -12.70
N ALA A 41 -3.64 -15.33 -11.91
CA ALA A 41 -4.57 -16.43 -12.16
C ALA A 41 -5.84 -15.94 -12.87
N ASP A 42 -6.57 -16.84 -13.50
CA ASP A 42 -7.83 -16.56 -14.20
C ASP A 42 -9.03 -16.95 -13.32
N PRO A 43 -9.80 -15.98 -12.77
CA PRO A 43 -11.01 -16.27 -12.00
C PRO A 43 -12.16 -16.65 -12.95
N VAL A 44 -12.41 -17.94 -13.08
CA VAL A 44 -13.39 -18.50 -14.04
C VAL A 44 -14.83 -18.35 -13.55
N LEU A 45 -15.07 -18.70 -12.29
CA LEU A 45 -16.40 -18.73 -11.68
C LEU A 45 -16.32 -18.33 -10.20
N SER A 46 -17.46 -17.97 -9.65
CA SER A 46 -17.64 -17.74 -8.22
C SER A 46 -18.85 -18.47 -7.66
N VAL A 47 -18.73 -18.92 -6.42
CA VAL A 47 -19.78 -19.64 -5.68
C VAL A 47 -19.95 -18.98 -4.33
N THR A 48 -21.19 -18.62 -3.99
CA THR A 48 -21.54 -18.09 -2.67
C THR A 48 -22.51 -19.02 -1.96
N GLN A 49 -22.35 -19.14 -0.65
CA GLN A 49 -23.28 -19.86 0.21
C GLN A 49 -23.73 -18.95 1.37
N ASN A 50 -25.04 -18.84 1.57
CA ASN A 50 -25.59 -18.14 2.72
C ASN A 50 -25.64 -19.10 3.92
N LEU A 51 -24.95 -18.77 5.02
CA LEU A 51 -24.90 -19.55 6.25
C LEU A 51 -25.01 -18.62 7.46
N GLN A 52 -25.82 -19.00 8.42
CA GLN A 52 -25.83 -18.29 9.73
C GLN A 52 -24.54 -18.52 10.52
N LYS A 53 -23.86 -19.63 10.27
CA LYS A 53 -22.62 -20.00 10.93
C LYS A 53 -21.76 -20.86 10.03
N ILE A 54 -20.48 -20.52 9.96
CA ILE A 54 -19.45 -21.25 9.18
C ILE A 54 -19.29 -22.68 9.71
N GLU A 55 -19.21 -23.66 8.80
CA GLU A 55 -18.93 -25.03 9.13
C GLU A 55 -17.50 -25.23 9.63
N LYS A 56 -17.36 -25.90 10.78
CA LYS A 56 -16.05 -26.08 11.42
C LYS A 56 -15.09 -26.94 10.61
N GLY A 57 -15.60 -27.93 9.87
CA GLY A 57 -14.79 -28.90 9.17
C GLY A 57 -14.38 -28.48 7.76
N THR A 58 -15.25 -27.79 7.05
CA THR A 58 -15.14 -27.55 5.58
C THR A 58 -15.41 -26.10 5.18
N PHE A 59 -15.67 -25.20 6.14
CA PHE A 59 -16.03 -23.81 5.93
C PHE A 59 -17.43 -23.62 5.30
N VAL A 60 -17.75 -24.43 4.28
CA VAL A 60 -19.06 -24.52 3.59
C VAL A 60 -19.78 -25.81 3.99
N GLY A 61 -21.09 -25.86 3.77
CA GLY A 61 -21.88 -27.08 4.01
C GLY A 61 -21.47 -28.22 3.09
N THR A 62 -21.69 -29.48 3.51
CA THR A 62 -21.27 -30.68 2.77
C THR A 62 -21.89 -30.76 1.36
N GLY A 63 -23.18 -30.39 1.20
CA GLY A 63 -23.84 -30.34 -0.12
C GLY A 63 -23.21 -29.29 -1.05
N LYS A 64 -22.84 -28.11 -0.50
CA LYS A 64 -22.16 -27.09 -1.30
C LYS A 64 -20.74 -27.51 -1.67
N LEU A 65 -20.05 -28.24 -0.78
CA LEU A 65 -18.71 -28.76 -1.07
C LEU A 65 -18.74 -29.80 -2.21
N ALA A 66 -19.74 -30.68 -2.26
CA ALA A 66 -19.94 -31.60 -3.37
C ALA A 66 -20.22 -30.88 -4.71
N GLU A 67 -21.05 -29.82 -4.69
CA GLU A 67 -21.27 -28.94 -5.86
C GLU A 67 -19.98 -28.28 -6.33
N ILE A 68 -19.15 -27.79 -5.40
CA ILE A 68 -17.84 -27.20 -5.70
C ILE A 68 -16.92 -28.25 -6.35
N ALA A 69 -16.92 -29.50 -5.87
CA ALA A 69 -16.12 -30.57 -6.44
C ALA A 69 -16.54 -30.87 -7.88
N GLU A 70 -17.85 -30.96 -8.16
CA GLU A 70 -18.39 -31.16 -9.53
C GLU A 70 -18.01 -29.99 -10.47
N ILE A 71 -18.05 -28.74 -9.98
CA ILE A 71 -17.62 -27.57 -10.76
C ILE A 71 -16.11 -27.64 -11.04
N CYS A 72 -15.31 -28.04 -10.07
CA CYS A 72 -13.86 -28.18 -10.24
C CYS A 72 -13.51 -29.19 -11.35
N GLU A 73 -14.16 -30.31 -11.37
CA GLU A 73 -13.95 -31.36 -12.40
C GLU A 73 -14.45 -30.89 -13.77
N SER A 74 -15.68 -30.39 -13.86
CA SER A 74 -16.32 -29.99 -15.13
C SER A 74 -15.67 -28.75 -15.78
N GLN A 75 -15.12 -27.85 -15.00
CA GLN A 75 -14.50 -26.59 -15.47
C GLN A 75 -12.97 -26.65 -15.46
N GLU A 76 -12.36 -27.79 -15.18
CA GLU A 76 -10.90 -27.95 -15.09
C GLU A 76 -10.24 -26.88 -14.21
N ILE A 77 -10.74 -26.71 -12.98
CA ILE A 77 -10.24 -25.72 -12.02
C ILE A 77 -8.93 -26.23 -11.41
N ASP A 78 -7.91 -25.38 -11.44
CA ASP A 78 -6.59 -25.70 -10.86
C ASP A 78 -6.45 -25.19 -9.41
N LEU A 79 -7.27 -24.20 -9.00
CA LEU A 79 -7.15 -23.50 -7.73
C LEU A 79 -8.51 -23.11 -7.15
N LEU A 80 -8.73 -23.41 -5.87
CA LEU A 80 -9.85 -22.87 -5.08
C LEU A 80 -9.37 -21.72 -4.21
N VAL A 81 -10.06 -20.58 -4.27
CA VAL A 81 -9.73 -19.38 -3.49
C VAL A 81 -10.91 -18.99 -2.60
N PHE A 82 -10.72 -19.08 -1.30
CA PHE A 82 -11.73 -18.71 -0.32
C PHE A 82 -11.58 -17.26 0.12
N ASP A 83 -12.70 -16.55 0.20
CA ASP A 83 -12.76 -15.12 0.57
C ASP A 83 -12.52 -14.85 2.06
N SER A 84 -12.26 -15.86 2.85
CA SER A 84 -12.00 -15.78 4.28
C SER A 84 -10.81 -16.66 4.68
N GLU A 85 -10.22 -16.38 5.84
CA GLU A 85 -9.16 -17.23 6.37
C GLU A 85 -9.69 -18.64 6.69
N LEU A 86 -8.93 -19.64 6.27
CA LEU A 86 -9.23 -21.04 6.53
C LEU A 86 -8.30 -21.61 7.61
N SER A 87 -8.85 -22.48 8.44
CA SER A 87 -8.04 -23.32 9.33
C SER A 87 -7.30 -24.40 8.53
N PRO A 88 -6.18 -24.94 9.03
CA PRO A 88 -5.46 -26.04 8.38
C PRO A 88 -6.34 -27.29 8.16
N THR A 89 -7.27 -27.54 9.08
CA THR A 89 -8.21 -28.67 8.96
C THR A 89 -9.19 -28.47 7.84
N GLN A 90 -9.72 -27.23 7.69
CA GLN A 90 -10.63 -26.90 6.58
C GLN A 90 -9.92 -27.05 5.23
N ILE A 91 -8.73 -26.48 5.08
CA ILE A 91 -7.93 -26.61 3.84
C ILE A 91 -7.76 -28.11 3.49
N LYS A 92 -7.30 -28.91 4.47
CA LYS A 92 -7.07 -30.34 4.25
C LYS A 92 -8.34 -31.10 3.82
N ASN A 93 -9.47 -30.81 4.49
CA ASN A 93 -10.72 -31.50 4.20
C ASN A 93 -11.30 -31.11 2.84
N ILE A 94 -11.21 -29.82 2.48
CA ILE A 94 -11.67 -29.33 1.17
C ILE A 94 -10.78 -29.90 0.06
N GLU A 95 -9.44 -29.87 0.21
CA GLU A 95 -8.51 -30.46 -0.75
C GLU A 95 -8.74 -31.98 -0.93
N ALA A 96 -9.11 -32.69 0.14
CA ALA A 96 -9.38 -34.11 0.07
C ALA A 96 -10.67 -34.46 -0.69
N GLU A 97 -11.67 -33.59 -0.67
CA GLU A 97 -12.95 -33.79 -1.34
C GLU A 97 -12.90 -33.31 -2.80
N THR A 98 -12.18 -32.23 -3.08
CA THR A 98 -12.17 -31.58 -4.41
C THR A 98 -10.99 -32.00 -5.29
N ASP A 99 -9.97 -32.63 -4.72
CA ASP A 99 -8.65 -32.93 -5.35
C ASP A 99 -7.97 -31.68 -5.99
N VAL A 100 -8.36 -30.47 -5.56
CA VAL A 100 -7.85 -29.19 -6.06
C VAL A 100 -7.11 -28.46 -4.95
N ARG A 101 -6.03 -27.76 -5.30
CA ARG A 101 -5.29 -26.90 -4.36
C ARG A 101 -6.21 -25.82 -3.81
N VAL A 102 -6.14 -25.58 -2.49
CA VAL A 102 -6.96 -24.59 -1.78
C VAL A 102 -6.05 -23.51 -1.18
N ILE A 103 -6.38 -22.28 -1.43
CA ILE A 103 -5.80 -21.12 -0.73
C ILE A 103 -6.91 -20.23 -0.17
N ASP A 104 -6.55 -19.41 0.80
CA ASP A 104 -7.43 -18.40 1.38
C ASP A 104 -7.01 -16.99 0.95
N ARG A 105 -7.86 -16.01 1.24
CA ARG A 105 -7.63 -14.60 0.91
C ARG A 105 -6.28 -14.10 1.43
N THR A 106 -5.87 -14.51 2.63
CA THR A 106 -4.61 -14.11 3.23
C THR A 106 -3.41 -14.65 2.45
N THR A 107 -3.44 -15.93 2.08
CA THR A 107 -2.40 -16.55 1.25
C THR A 107 -2.30 -15.86 -0.11
N LEU A 108 -3.44 -15.57 -0.75
CA LEU A 108 -3.48 -14.86 -2.03
C LEU A 108 -2.83 -13.47 -1.95
N ILE A 109 -3.17 -12.67 -0.93
CA ILE A 109 -2.58 -11.35 -0.72
C ILE A 109 -1.06 -11.46 -0.48
N LEU A 110 -0.62 -12.42 0.32
CA LEU A 110 0.81 -12.67 0.56
C LEU A 110 1.56 -13.06 -0.72
N ASP A 111 0.94 -13.84 -1.60
CA ASP A 111 1.53 -14.22 -2.89
C ASP A 111 1.66 -13.01 -3.83
N ILE A 112 0.63 -12.13 -3.88
CA ILE A 112 0.71 -10.86 -4.63
C ILE A 112 1.87 -10.00 -4.10
N PHE A 113 2.00 -9.89 -2.78
CA PHE A 113 3.07 -9.11 -2.17
C PHE A 113 4.45 -9.71 -2.44
N ALA A 114 4.59 -11.02 -2.41
CA ALA A 114 5.87 -11.69 -2.74
C ALA A 114 6.31 -11.39 -4.19
N GLN A 115 5.36 -11.31 -5.12
CA GLN A 115 5.63 -10.96 -6.51
C GLN A 115 5.99 -9.47 -6.69
N ARG A 116 5.46 -8.58 -5.83
CA ARG A 116 5.62 -7.13 -5.94
C ARG A 116 6.79 -6.57 -5.15
N ALA A 117 7.23 -7.23 -4.09
CA ALA A 117 8.35 -6.80 -3.26
C ALA A 117 9.65 -6.71 -4.05
N ARG A 118 10.18 -5.52 -4.23
CA ARG A 118 11.44 -5.24 -4.94
C ARG A 118 12.55 -4.87 -3.97
N SER A 119 12.24 -4.07 -2.95
CA SER A 119 13.21 -3.65 -1.94
C SER A 119 13.63 -4.82 -1.05
N LYS A 120 14.81 -4.72 -0.46
CA LYS A 120 15.27 -5.69 0.55
C LYS A 120 14.31 -5.75 1.72
N GLU A 121 13.84 -4.59 2.18
CA GLU A 121 12.93 -4.48 3.30
C GLU A 121 11.57 -5.12 3.00
N GLY A 122 10.94 -4.78 1.86
CA GLY A 122 9.68 -5.38 1.44
C GLY A 122 9.76 -6.90 1.35
N LYS A 123 10.84 -7.46 0.80
CA LYS A 123 11.07 -8.91 0.74
C LYS A 123 11.14 -9.55 2.13
N LEU A 124 11.88 -8.93 3.06
CA LEU A 124 12.00 -9.42 4.44
C LEU A 124 10.65 -9.36 5.18
N GLN A 125 9.87 -8.29 4.98
CA GLN A 125 8.54 -8.15 5.57
C GLN A 125 7.57 -9.20 5.06
N VAL A 126 7.53 -9.42 3.75
CA VAL A 126 6.67 -10.45 3.13
C VAL A 126 7.08 -11.84 3.61
N GLU A 127 8.37 -12.17 3.62
CA GLU A 127 8.87 -13.44 4.14
C GLU A 127 8.46 -13.64 5.61
N LEU A 128 8.62 -12.61 6.44
CA LEU A 128 8.21 -12.65 7.84
C LEU A 128 6.70 -12.91 7.98
N ALA A 129 5.87 -12.23 7.22
CA ALA A 129 4.42 -12.41 7.23
C ALA A 129 4.02 -13.83 6.79
N GLN A 130 4.60 -14.32 5.69
CA GLN A 130 4.38 -15.69 5.21
C GLN A 130 4.75 -16.72 6.26
N LEU A 131 5.91 -16.60 6.90
CA LEU A 131 6.36 -17.54 7.92
C LEU A 131 5.50 -17.47 9.19
N LYS A 132 5.10 -16.28 9.64
CA LYS A 132 4.16 -16.10 10.77
C LYS A 132 2.80 -16.74 10.47
N TYR A 133 2.31 -16.59 9.25
CA TYR A 133 1.04 -17.18 8.81
C TYR A 133 1.11 -18.69 8.68
N MET A 134 2.21 -19.22 8.16
CA MET A 134 2.43 -20.67 7.97
C MET A 134 2.70 -21.41 9.30
N LEU A 135 3.43 -20.80 10.24
CA LEU A 135 3.87 -21.48 11.48
C LEU A 135 2.74 -22.17 12.26
N PRO A 136 1.59 -21.52 12.56
CA PRO A 136 0.46 -22.20 13.24
C PRO A 136 -0.23 -23.23 12.34
N ARG A 137 -0.08 -23.11 11.01
CA ARG A 137 -0.70 -23.99 9.99
C ARG A 137 0.12 -25.24 9.67
N LEU A 138 1.33 -25.36 10.19
CA LEU A 138 2.15 -26.55 10.10
C LEU A 138 1.56 -27.67 10.95
N THR A 139 0.65 -28.41 10.37
CA THR A 139 0.05 -29.62 10.96
C THR A 139 0.38 -30.82 10.10
N GLY A 140 1.12 -31.80 10.65
CA GLY A 140 1.17 -33.19 10.21
C GLY A 140 1.52 -33.56 8.76
N LYS A 141 1.63 -32.62 7.82
CA LYS A 141 2.02 -32.89 6.43
C LYS A 141 3.56 -33.12 6.26
N GLY A 142 4.20 -33.80 7.21
CA GLY A 142 5.62 -34.19 7.09
C GLY A 142 5.97 -35.10 5.91
N ILE A 143 4.99 -35.48 5.08
CA ILE A 143 5.19 -36.42 3.96
C ILE A 143 5.43 -35.66 2.64
N ALA A 144 4.87 -34.47 2.43
CA ALA A 144 4.96 -33.76 1.16
C ALA A 144 6.28 -32.97 0.97
N MET A 145 6.87 -32.42 2.03
CA MET A 145 8.16 -31.73 1.96
C MET A 145 9.38 -32.67 1.98
N SER A 146 9.18 -33.98 2.25
CA SER A 146 10.30 -34.95 2.38
C SER A 146 10.90 -35.41 1.05
N ARG A 147 10.43 -34.91 -0.09
CA ARG A 147 11.00 -35.31 -1.42
C ARG A 147 12.19 -34.47 -1.89
N LEU A 148 12.62 -33.45 -1.15
CA LEU A 148 13.73 -32.57 -1.54
C LEU A 148 15.00 -32.70 -0.66
N GLY A 149 15.30 -33.83 -0.07
CA GLY A 149 16.55 -33.93 0.68
C GLY A 149 16.73 -35.29 1.36
N GLY A 150 17.22 -36.24 0.64
CA GLY A 150 17.74 -37.49 1.20
C GLY A 150 19.07 -37.23 1.93
N GLY A 151 19.10 -37.38 3.26
CA GLY A 151 20.29 -37.43 4.09
C GLY A 151 19.97 -38.18 5.37
N ILE A 152 20.53 -39.35 5.53
CA ILE A 152 20.51 -40.14 6.76
C ILE A 152 21.52 -39.50 7.71
N GLY A 153 21.08 -38.99 8.86
CA GLY A 153 22.02 -38.64 9.93
C GLY A 153 21.47 -37.62 10.93
N THR A 154 21.46 -38.04 12.20
CA THR A 154 21.36 -37.26 13.44
C THR A 154 20.01 -36.60 13.77
N ARG A 155 18.99 -37.42 14.00
CA ARG A 155 17.83 -37.07 14.84
C ARG A 155 18.12 -37.60 16.27
N GLY A 156 18.04 -36.71 17.26
CA GLY A 156 17.97 -37.15 18.64
C GLY A 156 16.70 -37.99 18.86
N PRO A 157 16.72 -38.96 19.79
CA PRO A 157 15.56 -39.82 20.07
C PRO A 157 14.41 -38.96 20.58
N GLY A 158 13.35 -38.79 19.77
CA GLY A 158 12.08 -38.12 20.14
C GLY A 158 11.68 -36.88 19.33
N GLU A 159 12.53 -36.29 18.50
CA GLU A 159 12.15 -35.10 17.72
C GLU A 159 11.47 -35.51 16.40
N THR A 160 10.21 -35.08 16.22
CA THR A 160 9.48 -35.29 14.97
C THR A 160 10.00 -34.30 13.90
N LYS A 161 9.92 -34.68 12.61
CA LYS A 161 10.28 -33.78 11.48
C LYS A 161 9.54 -32.45 11.58
N LEU A 162 8.29 -32.48 12.02
CA LEU A 162 7.44 -31.30 12.22
C LEU A 162 8.02 -30.34 13.28
N GLU A 163 8.56 -30.86 14.38
CA GLU A 163 9.18 -30.04 15.43
C GLU A 163 10.47 -29.39 14.95
N THR A 164 11.25 -30.14 14.18
CA THR A 164 12.46 -29.59 13.54
C THR A 164 12.10 -28.46 12.57
N ASP A 165 11.12 -28.65 11.71
CA ASP A 165 10.66 -27.64 10.74
C ASP A 165 10.12 -26.40 11.46
N ARG A 166 9.30 -26.57 12.51
CA ARG A 166 8.81 -25.47 13.35
C ARG A 166 9.96 -24.70 14.02
N ARG A 167 10.99 -25.40 14.50
CA ARG A 167 12.15 -24.77 15.11
C ARG A 167 12.95 -23.96 14.08
N HIS A 168 13.14 -24.47 12.87
CA HIS A 168 13.79 -23.74 11.78
C HIS A 168 13.01 -22.46 11.40
N ILE A 169 11.71 -22.56 11.25
CA ILE A 169 10.87 -21.39 10.94
C ILE A 169 10.91 -20.36 12.06
N ARG A 170 10.83 -20.76 13.33
CA ARG A 170 10.93 -19.82 14.46
C ARG A 170 12.29 -19.09 14.47
N ARG A 171 13.39 -19.79 14.21
CA ARG A 171 14.72 -19.16 14.12
C ARG A 171 14.77 -18.17 12.96
N ARG A 172 14.18 -18.51 11.81
CA ARG A 172 14.14 -17.60 10.67
C ARG A 172 13.29 -16.37 10.97
N ILE A 173 12.15 -16.53 11.64
CA ILE A 173 11.32 -15.41 12.11
C ILE A 173 12.10 -14.46 13.02
N GLU A 174 12.87 -14.97 13.98
CA GLU A 174 13.68 -14.13 14.88
C GLU A 174 14.78 -13.40 14.10
N SER A 175 15.51 -14.09 13.21
CA SER A 175 16.53 -13.47 12.34
C SER A 175 15.93 -12.34 11.48
N LEU A 176 14.73 -12.55 10.89
CA LEU A 176 14.05 -11.54 10.09
C LEU A 176 13.63 -10.32 10.91
N LYS A 177 13.17 -10.53 12.15
CA LYS A 177 12.84 -9.42 13.06
C LYS A 177 14.06 -8.57 13.40
N GLU A 178 15.22 -9.20 13.65
CA GLU A 178 16.47 -8.49 13.90
C GLU A 178 16.90 -7.67 12.69
N GLU A 179 16.90 -8.28 11.49
CA GLU A 179 17.24 -7.57 10.24
C GLU A 179 16.31 -6.37 9.98
N LEU A 180 15.00 -6.54 10.20
CA LEU A 180 14.02 -5.46 10.05
C LEU A 180 14.18 -4.35 11.09
N SER A 181 14.50 -4.70 12.35
CA SER A 181 14.78 -3.72 13.41
C SER A 181 15.97 -2.82 13.06
N ASP A 182 17.02 -3.39 12.45
CA ASP A 182 18.19 -2.59 12.06
C ASP A 182 17.88 -1.67 10.87
N LEU A 183 17.06 -2.12 9.91
CA LEU A 183 16.56 -1.27 8.82
C LEU A 183 15.68 -0.13 9.34
N GLU A 184 14.84 -0.40 10.34
CA GLU A 184 13.99 0.62 10.97
C GLU A 184 14.84 1.71 11.66
N LYS A 185 15.87 1.34 12.44
CA LYS A 185 16.80 2.32 13.05
C LYS A 185 17.44 3.22 11.99
N HIS A 186 17.86 2.64 10.87
CA HIS A 186 18.44 3.40 9.76
C HIS A 186 17.42 4.38 9.16
N ARG A 187 16.18 3.96 8.94
CA ARG A 187 15.09 4.84 8.48
C ARG A 187 14.82 5.99 9.45
N GLN A 188 14.77 5.71 10.76
CA GLN A 188 14.56 6.74 11.78
C GLN A 188 15.67 7.80 11.76
N MET A 189 16.93 7.41 11.55
CA MET A 189 18.03 8.35 11.36
C MET A 189 17.84 9.23 10.12
N LEU A 190 17.47 8.64 8.99
CA LEU A 190 17.22 9.38 7.74
C LEU A 190 16.03 10.35 7.88
N ARG A 191 14.94 9.93 8.56
CA ARG A 191 13.78 10.78 8.87
C ARG A 191 14.17 11.96 9.77
N SER A 192 14.92 11.70 10.84
CA SER A 192 15.40 12.74 11.74
C SER A 192 16.27 13.78 11.01
N ARG A 193 17.06 13.33 10.04
CA ARG A 193 17.87 14.22 9.19
C ARG A 193 16.97 15.05 8.28
N ARG A 194 16.00 14.43 7.56
CA ARG A 194 15.02 15.14 6.70
C ARG A 194 14.28 16.23 7.49
N LYS A 195 13.82 15.89 8.70
CA LYS A 195 13.13 16.85 9.57
C LYS A 195 14.03 18.02 10.01
N LYS A 196 15.32 17.76 10.28
CA LYS A 196 16.31 18.82 10.57
C LYS A 196 16.59 19.70 9.36
N ASP A 197 16.59 19.09 8.18
CA ASP A 197 16.81 19.80 6.91
C ASP A 197 15.55 20.55 6.42
N GLY A 198 14.45 20.53 7.19
CA GLY A 198 13.19 21.24 6.86
C GLY A 198 12.44 20.66 5.66
N VAL A 199 12.68 19.38 5.30
CA VAL A 199 12.00 18.74 4.17
C VAL A 199 10.56 18.41 4.58
N ILE A 200 9.60 19.03 3.92
CA ILE A 200 8.17 18.79 4.11
C ILE A 200 7.80 17.50 3.35
N THR A 201 7.02 16.64 3.99
CA THR A 201 6.59 15.35 3.45
C THR A 201 5.08 15.27 3.28
N CYS A 202 4.62 14.72 2.15
CA CYS A 202 3.21 14.52 1.84
C CYS A 202 2.99 13.07 1.41
N ALA A 203 2.24 12.30 2.19
CA ALA A 203 1.95 10.91 1.87
C ALA A 203 0.66 10.79 1.06
N ILE A 204 0.66 9.88 0.09
CA ILE A 204 -0.52 9.49 -0.69
C ILE A 204 -1.00 8.15 -0.14
N VAL A 205 -2.18 8.13 0.48
CA VAL A 205 -2.83 6.93 1.00
C VAL A 205 -4.18 6.74 0.33
N GLY A 206 -4.75 5.56 0.44
CA GLY A 206 -6.06 5.26 -0.10
C GLY A 206 -6.19 3.81 -0.51
N TYR A 207 -7.39 3.46 -0.90
CA TYR A 207 -7.73 2.10 -1.30
C TYR A 207 -6.93 1.64 -2.53
N THR A 208 -6.78 0.31 -2.73
CA THR A 208 -6.18 -0.21 -3.95
C THR A 208 -6.97 0.27 -5.16
N ASN A 209 -6.28 0.50 -6.26
CA ASN A 209 -6.85 1.00 -7.52
C ASN A 209 -7.54 2.40 -7.44
N ALA A 210 -7.38 3.16 -6.35
CA ALA A 210 -7.87 4.54 -6.27
C ALA A 210 -7.09 5.53 -7.17
N GLY A 211 -6.01 5.07 -7.81
CA GLY A 211 -5.19 5.87 -8.72
C GLY A 211 -4.03 6.61 -8.06
N LYS A 212 -3.55 6.16 -6.89
CA LYS A 212 -2.43 6.78 -6.15
C LYS A 212 -1.16 6.94 -6.98
N SER A 213 -0.71 5.86 -7.61
CA SER A 213 0.51 5.87 -8.44
C SER A 213 0.33 6.68 -9.73
N THR A 214 -0.90 6.73 -10.27
CA THR A 214 -1.25 7.62 -11.39
C THR A 214 -1.16 9.08 -10.96
N LEU A 215 -1.68 9.40 -9.76
CA LEU A 215 -1.59 10.74 -9.19
C LEU A 215 -0.13 11.14 -8.94
N MET A 216 0.68 10.23 -8.37
CA MET A 216 2.12 10.46 -8.18
C MET A 216 2.81 10.80 -9.49
N ASN A 217 2.52 10.05 -10.57
CA ASN A 217 3.08 10.32 -11.90
C ASN A 217 2.62 11.66 -12.46
N CYS A 218 1.33 11.99 -12.31
CA CYS A 218 0.75 13.25 -12.78
C CYS A 218 1.40 14.46 -12.08
N LEU A 219 1.68 14.34 -10.77
CA LEU A 219 2.27 15.43 -9.99
C LEU A 219 3.79 15.60 -10.19
N THR A 220 4.51 14.53 -10.56
CA THR A 220 5.99 14.52 -10.49
C THR A 220 6.70 14.17 -11.80
N ASP A 221 6.00 14.00 -12.92
CA ASP A 221 6.52 13.52 -14.21
C ASP A 221 7.38 12.23 -14.09
N ALA A 222 7.11 11.40 -13.11
CA ALA A 222 8.06 10.41 -12.60
C ALA A 222 8.05 9.06 -13.33
N GLY A 223 7.15 8.79 -14.28
CA GLY A 223 7.11 7.52 -15.03
C GLY A 223 7.02 6.25 -14.15
N VAL A 224 6.41 6.33 -12.96
CA VAL A 224 6.15 5.17 -12.10
C VAL A 224 5.17 4.25 -12.82
N LEU A 225 5.40 2.95 -12.79
CA LEU A 225 4.51 1.94 -13.36
C LEU A 225 3.12 2.03 -12.72
N ALA A 226 2.24 2.83 -13.31
CA ALA A 226 0.83 2.83 -12.99
C ALA A 226 0.21 1.64 -13.75
N GLN A 227 -0.16 0.59 -13.03
CA GLN A 227 -0.90 -0.54 -13.58
C GLN A 227 -2.29 -0.56 -12.97
N ASP A 228 -3.28 -0.89 -13.79
CA ASP A 228 -4.67 -1.12 -13.34
C ASP A 228 -4.77 -2.50 -12.67
N LYS A 229 -4.02 -2.67 -11.58
CA LYS A 229 -3.95 -3.90 -10.78
C LYS A 229 -3.89 -3.55 -9.30
N LEU A 230 -4.56 -4.36 -8.48
CA LEU A 230 -4.47 -4.23 -7.04
C LEU A 230 -3.03 -4.41 -6.56
N PHE A 231 -2.63 -3.62 -5.56
CA PHE A 231 -1.26 -3.61 -5.02
C PHE A 231 -0.16 -3.36 -6.05
N ALA A 232 -0.38 -2.42 -6.99
CA ALA A 232 0.63 -2.04 -7.97
C ALA A 232 1.93 -1.53 -7.30
N THR A 233 1.81 -0.83 -6.18
CA THR A 233 2.92 -0.34 -5.34
C THR A 233 2.92 -1.06 -4.01
N LEU A 234 4.03 -1.72 -3.66
CA LEU A 234 4.27 -2.32 -2.35
C LEU A 234 5.37 -1.56 -1.59
N ASP A 235 6.46 -1.24 -2.25
CA ASP A 235 7.56 -0.48 -1.67
C ASP A 235 7.25 1.03 -1.78
N PRO A 236 7.38 1.81 -0.69
CA PRO A 236 7.16 3.25 -0.74
C PRO A 236 8.11 3.90 -1.75
N THR A 237 7.56 4.73 -2.62
CA THR A 237 8.37 5.55 -3.53
C THR A 237 8.25 7.01 -3.15
N SER A 238 9.37 7.73 -3.13
CA SER A 238 9.35 9.17 -2.82
C SER A 238 9.86 9.98 -4.00
N ARG A 239 9.22 11.14 -4.24
CA ARG A 239 9.54 12.07 -5.32
C ARG A 239 9.38 13.50 -4.84
N ALA A 240 10.23 14.39 -5.36
CA ALA A 240 10.10 15.82 -5.12
C ALA A 240 9.01 16.42 -6.01
N LEU A 241 8.11 17.17 -5.41
CA LEU A 241 7.09 17.98 -6.07
C LEU A 241 7.36 19.45 -5.78
N LYS A 242 7.46 20.27 -6.82
CA LYS A 242 7.58 21.71 -6.69
C LYS A 242 6.20 22.34 -6.75
N LEU A 243 5.78 23.00 -5.68
CA LEU A 243 4.51 23.71 -5.58
C LEU A 243 4.54 25.04 -6.35
N PRO A 244 3.39 25.65 -6.66
CA PRO A 244 3.31 26.94 -7.35
C PRO A 244 4.07 28.07 -6.61
N SER A 245 4.08 28.07 -5.28
CA SER A 245 4.87 28.99 -4.44
C SER A 245 6.38 28.81 -4.60
N GLY A 246 6.85 27.71 -5.18
CA GLY A 246 8.27 27.34 -5.29
C GLY A 246 8.76 26.42 -4.16
N VAL A 247 7.94 26.14 -3.16
CA VAL A 247 8.25 25.17 -2.09
C VAL A 247 8.38 23.78 -2.69
N THR A 248 9.38 23.02 -2.27
CA THR A 248 9.52 21.63 -2.65
C THR A 248 9.01 20.73 -1.53
N VAL A 249 8.06 19.86 -1.86
CA VAL A 249 7.48 18.84 -0.97
C VAL A 249 7.91 17.46 -1.45
N MET A 250 8.26 16.58 -0.52
CA MET A 250 8.54 15.18 -0.83
C MET A 250 7.24 14.38 -0.81
N MET A 251 6.76 13.98 -1.97
CA MET A 251 5.62 13.08 -2.13
C MET A 251 6.03 11.64 -1.85
N ILE A 252 5.21 10.90 -1.11
CA ILE A 252 5.46 9.50 -0.74
C ILE A 252 4.23 8.67 -1.16
N ASP A 253 4.39 7.79 -2.16
CA ASP A 253 3.36 6.81 -2.52
C ASP A 253 3.41 5.63 -1.57
N THR A 254 2.24 5.19 -1.09
CA THR A 254 2.13 4.10 -0.13
C THR A 254 1.39 2.89 -0.72
N VAL A 255 1.42 1.79 0.02
CA VAL A 255 0.66 0.58 -0.32
C VAL A 255 -0.84 0.88 -0.34
N GLY A 256 -1.55 0.32 -1.32
CA GLY A 256 -3.01 0.38 -1.35
C GLY A 256 -3.66 -0.47 -0.26
N LEU A 257 -4.76 0.02 0.27
CA LEU A 257 -5.57 -0.70 1.24
C LEU A 257 -6.60 -1.60 0.54
N VAL A 258 -6.97 -2.68 1.20
CA VAL A 258 -8.06 -3.58 0.80
C VAL A 258 -8.96 -3.84 2.00
N ARG A 259 -10.17 -4.33 1.73
CA ARG A 259 -11.10 -4.76 2.77
C ARG A 259 -10.54 -5.90 3.59
N ARG A 260 -10.93 -5.96 4.84
CA ARG A 260 -10.66 -7.10 5.71
C ARG A 260 -9.20 -7.54 5.67
N LEU A 261 -8.27 -6.53 5.65
CA LEU A 261 -6.85 -6.83 5.70
C LEU A 261 -6.53 -7.56 7.01
N PRO A 262 -5.99 -8.79 6.97
CA PRO A 262 -5.68 -9.55 8.17
C PRO A 262 -4.73 -8.79 9.09
N HIS A 263 -4.98 -8.82 10.41
CA HIS A 263 -4.20 -8.07 11.40
C HIS A 263 -2.68 -8.34 11.32
N HIS A 264 -2.28 -9.57 11.05
CA HIS A 264 -0.87 -9.92 10.91
C HIS A 264 -0.23 -9.35 9.63
N LEU A 265 -1.03 -9.05 8.58
CA LEU A 265 -0.55 -8.32 7.42
C LEU A 265 -0.43 -6.82 7.70
N VAL A 266 -1.37 -6.24 8.45
CA VAL A 266 -1.24 -4.84 8.91
C VAL A 266 0.07 -4.65 9.67
N GLU A 267 0.43 -5.59 10.55
CA GLU A 267 1.70 -5.57 11.28
C GLU A 267 2.92 -5.66 10.35
N ALA A 268 2.85 -6.50 9.30
CA ALA A 268 3.91 -6.63 8.32
C ALA A 268 4.12 -5.35 7.47
N PHE A 269 3.03 -4.62 7.17
CA PHE A 269 3.06 -3.37 6.40
C PHE A 269 3.06 -2.11 7.26
N ARG A 270 3.09 -2.26 8.57
CA ARG A 270 3.12 -1.14 9.51
C ARG A 270 4.21 -0.14 9.16
N SER A 271 5.38 -0.62 8.72
CA SER A 271 6.51 0.26 8.37
C SER A 271 6.24 1.14 7.14
N THR A 272 5.49 0.65 6.16
CA THR A 272 5.09 1.43 4.97
C THR A 272 3.97 2.41 5.31
N LEU A 273 3.05 2.02 6.19
CA LEU A 273 1.99 2.87 6.71
C LEU A 273 2.51 3.90 7.72
N GLU A 274 3.58 3.58 8.47
CA GLU A 274 4.28 4.53 9.35
C GLU A 274 4.96 5.67 8.58
N GLU A 275 5.32 5.48 7.31
CA GLU A 275 5.76 6.60 6.47
C GLU A 275 4.63 7.61 6.26
N ALA A 276 3.39 7.15 6.06
CA ALA A 276 2.23 8.02 5.99
C ALA A 276 1.94 8.69 7.35
N ALA A 277 1.97 7.91 8.44
CA ALA A 277 1.69 8.41 9.78
C ALA A 277 2.68 9.48 10.27
N GLN A 278 3.88 9.52 9.72
CA GLN A 278 4.91 10.49 10.08
C GLN A 278 5.09 11.61 9.04
N SER A 279 4.23 11.65 8.03
CA SER A 279 4.20 12.74 7.06
C SER A 279 3.57 14.00 7.63
N ASP A 280 3.96 15.14 7.07
CA ASP A 280 3.42 16.44 7.48
C ASP A 280 2.02 16.70 6.93
N ILE A 281 1.68 16.06 5.79
CA ILE A 281 0.36 16.12 5.13
C ILE A 281 0.03 14.72 4.60
N ILE A 282 -1.26 14.37 4.61
CA ILE A 282 -1.78 13.13 4.05
C ILE A 282 -2.81 13.44 2.97
N LEU A 283 -2.65 12.86 1.78
CA LEU A 283 -3.67 12.83 0.74
C LEU A 283 -4.43 11.51 0.83
N ASN A 284 -5.68 11.53 1.26
CA ASN A 284 -6.56 10.36 1.24
C ASN A 284 -7.26 10.29 -0.11
N VAL A 285 -6.74 9.46 -1.02
CA VAL A 285 -7.21 9.32 -2.41
C VAL A 285 -8.27 8.24 -2.48
N CYS A 286 -9.45 8.63 -2.96
CA CYS A 286 -10.60 7.75 -3.15
C CYS A 286 -11.03 7.74 -4.62
N ASP A 287 -11.44 6.57 -5.12
CA ASP A 287 -12.07 6.42 -6.44
C ASP A 287 -13.51 6.92 -6.37
N ALA A 288 -13.79 8.06 -6.99
CA ALA A 288 -15.10 8.66 -6.98
C ALA A 288 -16.12 7.91 -7.84
N SER A 289 -15.67 7.07 -8.78
CA SER A 289 -16.54 6.27 -9.65
C SER A 289 -17.01 4.97 -8.99
N SER A 290 -16.50 4.64 -7.81
CA SER A 290 -16.91 3.45 -7.06
C SER A 290 -18.18 3.72 -6.26
N ASP A 291 -19.17 2.84 -6.35
CA ASP A 291 -20.39 2.88 -5.52
C ASP A 291 -20.05 2.81 -4.02
N GLU A 292 -18.88 2.30 -3.69
CA GLU A 292 -18.37 2.11 -2.33
C GLU A 292 -17.36 3.19 -1.89
N ALA A 293 -17.25 4.29 -2.62
CA ALA A 293 -16.28 5.35 -2.34
C ALA A 293 -16.28 5.80 -0.86
N ARG A 294 -17.48 5.90 -0.25
CA ARG A 294 -17.62 6.27 1.17
C ARG A 294 -17.02 5.21 2.11
N THR A 295 -17.31 3.94 1.85
CA THR A 295 -16.79 2.82 2.63
C THR A 295 -15.26 2.76 2.54
N HIS A 296 -14.71 2.91 1.34
CA HIS A 296 -13.26 2.93 1.11
C HIS A 296 -12.59 4.09 1.84
N MET A 297 -13.22 5.26 1.84
CA MET A 297 -12.72 6.44 2.53
C MET A 297 -12.75 6.23 4.05
N GLN A 298 -13.84 5.65 4.59
CA GLN A 298 -13.96 5.37 6.01
C GLN A 298 -12.90 4.36 6.47
N VAL A 299 -12.72 3.25 5.75
CA VAL A 299 -11.67 2.25 6.05
C VAL A 299 -10.29 2.89 6.10
N THR A 300 -9.99 3.81 5.17
CA THR A 300 -8.71 4.52 5.17
C THR A 300 -8.58 5.44 6.39
N THR A 301 -9.66 6.16 6.73
CA THR A 301 -9.67 7.08 7.88
C THR A 301 -9.49 6.32 9.19
N ASP A 302 -10.24 5.23 9.41
CA ASP A 302 -10.14 4.39 10.62
C ASP A 302 -8.72 3.83 10.79
N LEU A 303 -8.09 3.42 9.68
CA LEU A 303 -6.71 2.96 9.72
C LEU A 303 -5.73 4.07 10.09
N LEU A 304 -5.86 5.27 9.48
CA LEU A 304 -5.02 6.42 9.81
C LEU A 304 -5.17 6.84 11.27
N GLU A 305 -6.39 6.81 11.82
CA GLU A 305 -6.64 7.05 13.24
C GLU A 305 -5.94 6.00 14.11
N SER A 306 -6.03 4.71 13.74
CA SER A 306 -5.36 3.62 14.46
C SER A 306 -3.84 3.73 14.45
N LEU A 307 -3.27 4.41 13.46
CA LEU A 307 -1.84 4.70 13.33
C LEU A 307 -1.40 5.98 14.05
N GLY A 308 -2.35 6.72 14.66
CA GLY A 308 -2.08 7.94 15.42
C GLY A 308 -1.93 9.19 14.56
N CYS A 309 -2.54 9.22 13.36
CA CYS A 309 -2.49 10.37 12.45
C CYS A 309 -3.51 11.47 12.78
N GLY A 310 -4.13 11.47 13.97
CA GLY A 310 -5.26 12.37 14.28
C GLY A 310 -4.94 13.87 14.21
N ASP A 311 -3.69 14.26 14.40
CA ASP A 311 -3.25 15.65 14.36
C ASP A 311 -2.67 16.06 12.99
N THR A 312 -2.48 15.12 12.07
CA THR A 312 -1.92 15.39 10.74
C THR A 312 -3.01 15.90 9.80
N PRO A 313 -2.81 16.99 9.06
CA PRO A 313 -3.75 17.45 8.05
C PRO A 313 -4.03 16.37 7.00
N ILE A 314 -5.29 15.98 6.85
CA ILE A 314 -5.75 14.99 5.85
C ILE A 314 -6.56 15.72 4.79
N ILE A 315 -6.07 15.69 3.55
CA ILE A 315 -6.77 16.23 2.38
C ILE A 315 -7.48 15.07 1.68
N THR A 316 -8.80 15.11 1.65
CA THR A 316 -9.60 14.13 0.89
C THR A 316 -9.58 14.46 -0.59
N VAL A 317 -9.16 13.50 -1.41
CA VAL A 317 -9.02 13.64 -2.86
C VAL A 317 -9.92 12.63 -3.54
N LEU A 318 -10.94 13.11 -4.25
CA LEU A 318 -11.79 12.29 -5.09
C LEU A 318 -11.18 12.22 -6.49
N ASN A 319 -10.68 11.06 -6.84
CA ASN A 319 -10.05 10.80 -8.14
C ASN A 319 -11.01 10.09 -9.10
N LYS A 320 -10.65 10.04 -10.38
CA LYS A 320 -11.44 9.47 -11.49
C LYS A 320 -12.76 10.20 -11.74
N CYS A 321 -12.81 11.49 -11.45
CA CYS A 321 -13.99 12.32 -11.69
C CYS A 321 -14.38 12.42 -13.18
N ASP A 322 -13.48 12.04 -14.08
CA ASP A 322 -13.74 11.92 -15.52
C ASP A 322 -14.71 10.78 -15.88
N LEU A 323 -14.98 9.87 -14.96
CA LEU A 323 -15.92 8.75 -15.13
C LEU A 323 -17.32 9.06 -14.59
N LEU A 324 -17.53 10.23 -13.98
CA LEU A 324 -18.80 10.62 -13.34
C LEU A 324 -19.52 11.70 -14.14
N ASP A 325 -20.83 11.61 -14.15
CA ASP A 325 -21.70 12.69 -14.67
C ASP A 325 -21.75 13.85 -13.67
N GLU A 326 -21.89 15.10 -14.17
CA GLU A 326 -21.90 16.33 -13.35
C GLU A 326 -22.95 16.32 -12.23
N THR A 327 -24.05 15.59 -12.40
CA THR A 327 -25.13 15.46 -11.42
C THR A 327 -24.76 14.57 -10.21
N MET A 328 -23.86 13.58 -10.39
CA MET A 328 -23.39 12.70 -9.32
C MET A 328 -22.31 13.37 -8.46
N LEU A 329 -21.53 14.25 -9.04
CA LEU A 329 -20.48 15.00 -8.34
C LEU A 329 -21.00 15.99 -7.28
N ALA A 330 -22.28 16.39 -7.38
CA ALA A 330 -22.81 17.49 -6.58
C ALA A 330 -23.24 17.12 -5.15
N GLN A 331 -23.45 15.85 -4.84
CA GLN A 331 -24.32 15.51 -3.71
C GLN A 331 -23.69 15.17 -2.36
N ASP A 332 -22.42 14.71 -2.23
CA ASP A 332 -22.13 13.98 -1.01
C ASP A 332 -20.80 14.18 -0.29
N PHE A 333 -19.83 14.92 -0.83
CA PHE A 333 -18.54 15.08 -0.18
C PHE A 333 -18.24 16.53 0.18
N LYS A 334 -18.34 16.85 1.47
CA LYS A 334 -17.95 18.17 2.00
C LYS A 334 -16.41 18.22 2.13
N ALA A 335 -15.82 19.35 1.74
CA ALA A 335 -14.39 19.64 1.89
C ALA A 335 -13.44 18.60 1.22
N CYS A 336 -13.67 18.28 -0.06
CA CYS A 336 -12.78 17.42 -0.85
C CYS A 336 -12.27 18.14 -2.10
N VAL A 337 -11.11 17.72 -2.59
CA VAL A 337 -10.56 18.13 -3.89
C VAL A 337 -10.94 17.08 -4.93
N ARG A 338 -11.50 17.51 -6.04
CA ARG A 338 -11.95 16.63 -7.13
C ARG A 338 -10.94 16.67 -8.26
N ILE A 339 -10.47 15.50 -8.67
CA ILE A 339 -9.44 15.39 -9.70
C ILE A 339 -9.73 14.27 -10.71
N SER A 340 -9.10 14.36 -11.85
CA SER A 340 -8.77 13.23 -12.70
C SER A 340 -7.27 13.18 -12.87
N ALA A 341 -6.61 12.28 -12.16
CA ALA A 341 -5.16 12.08 -12.28
C ALA A 341 -4.75 11.62 -13.69
N LYS A 342 -5.67 10.98 -14.43
CA LYS A 342 -5.46 10.54 -15.80
C LYS A 342 -5.46 11.71 -16.79
N ASN A 343 -6.36 12.67 -16.60
CA ASN A 343 -6.56 13.79 -17.53
C ASN A 343 -5.89 15.09 -17.05
N GLY A 344 -5.35 15.11 -15.82
CA GLY A 344 -4.76 16.30 -15.21
C GLY A 344 -5.77 17.35 -14.72
N THR A 345 -7.07 17.04 -14.69
CA THR A 345 -8.11 17.96 -14.23
C THR A 345 -8.07 18.08 -12.70
N GLY A 346 -8.26 19.30 -12.16
CA GLY A 346 -8.31 19.57 -10.71
C GLY A 346 -6.96 19.50 -9.99
N ILE A 347 -5.86 19.40 -10.74
CA ILE A 347 -4.51 19.31 -10.14
C ILE A 347 -4.09 20.64 -9.52
N ASP A 348 -4.43 21.78 -10.13
CA ASP A 348 -4.11 23.11 -9.57
C ASP A 348 -4.81 23.33 -8.23
N GLU A 349 -6.07 22.92 -8.08
CA GLU A 349 -6.82 22.96 -6.83
C GLU A 349 -6.16 22.06 -5.76
N LEU A 350 -5.68 20.89 -6.16
CA LEU A 350 -4.96 19.99 -5.27
C LEU A 350 -3.63 20.60 -4.79
N LEU A 351 -2.85 21.20 -5.69
CA LEU A 351 -1.61 21.88 -5.35
C LEU A 351 -1.87 23.03 -4.37
N ASN A 352 -2.90 23.85 -4.59
CA ASN A 352 -3.31 24.91 -3.70
C ASN A 352 -3.76 24.36 -2.33
N ALA A 353 -4.47 23.23 -2.29
CA ALA A 353 -4.88 22.59 -1.05
C ALA A 353 -3.66 22.08 -0.25
N ILE A 354 -2.65 21.52 -0.93
CA ILE A 354 -1.39 21.13 -0.28
C ILE A 354 -0.68 22.35 0.31
N GLU A 355 -0.56 23.44 -0.46
CA GLU A 355 0.07 24.69 0.01
C GLU A 355 -0.63 25.27 1.25
N TYR A 356 -1.95 25.26 1.25
CA TYR A 356 -2.74 25.78 2.38
C TYR A 356 -2.51 25.00 3.68
N ASN A 357 -2.21 23.69 3.56
CA ASN A 357 -2.01 22.80 4.70
C ASN A 357 -0.53 22.61 5.07
N LEU A 358 0.41 23.37 4.50
CA LEU A 358 1.81 23.27 4.87
C LEU A 358 2.00 23.57 6.37
N PRO A 359 2.84 22.82 7.09
CA PRO A 359 3.05 22.99 8.55
C PRO A 359 3.69 24.34 8.89
N VAL A 360 4.36 24.93 7.92
CA VAL A 360 4.98 26.27 8.04
C VAL A 360 4.46 27.10 6.88
N ARG A 361 3.89 28.26 7.19
CA ARG A 361 3.50 29.22 6.15
C ARG A 361 4.75 29.74 5.48
N MET A 362 4.92 29.34 4.23
CA MET A 362 6.03 29.76 3.39
C MET A 362 5.60 30.97 2.56
N LYS A 363 6.49 31.94 2.42
CA LYS A 363 6.23 33.16 1.67
C LYS A 363 7.31 33.35 0.61
N ARG A 364 6.88 33.60 -0.64
CA ARG A 364 7.78 33.97 -1.71
C ARG A 364 8.11 35.45 -1.57
N VAL A 365 9.39 35.77 -1.56
CA VAL A 365 9.90 37.11 -1.38
C VAL A 365 10.90 37.46 -2.46
N LYS A 366 10.85 38.72 -2.92
CA LYS A 366 11.91 39.33 -3.71
C LYS A 366 12.55 40.41 -2.84
N ILE A 367 13.83 40.26 -2.58
CA ILE A 367 14.56 41.14 -1.69
C ILE A 367 15.85 41.64 -2.33
N LEU A 368 16.22 42.85 -1.97
CA LEU A 368 17.52 43.41 -2.33
C LEU A 368 18.34 43.56 -1.04
N LEU A 369 19.32 42.69 -0.87
CA LEU A 369 20.21 42.71 0.30
C LEU A 369 21.40 43.61 0.04
N PRO A 370 21.60 44.64 0.85
CA PRO A 370 22.86 45.41 0.79
C PRO A 370 24.07 44.51 1.00
N PHE A 371 25.20 44.78 0.39
CA PHE A 371 26.41 43.94 0.47
C PHE A 371 26.81 43.62 1.91
N ALA A 372 26.63 44.56 2.84
CA ALA A 372 26.89 44.36 4.27
C ALA A 372 25.99 43.31 4.93
N GLN A 373 24.85 42.95 4.27
CA GLN A 373 23.86 42.01 4.77
C GLN A 373 23.75 40.75 3.86
N ALA A 374 24.68 40.56 2.92
CA ALA A 374 24.72 39.42 2.02
C ALA A 374 24.79 38.06 2.78
N GLY A 375 25.16 38.05 4.05
CA GLY A 375 25.13 36.88 4.91
C GLY A 375 23.75 36.23 5.05
N PHE A 376 22.65 37.01 4.90
CA PHE A 376 21.30 36.45 4.89
C PHE A 376 21.06 35.48 3.72
N ALA A 377 21.78 35.62 2.60
CA ALA A 377 21.69 34.65 1.50
C ALA A 377 22.09 33.25 1.96
N ASN A 378 23.05 33.06 2.84
CA ASN A 378 23.39 31.78 3.42
C ASN A 378 22.30 31.27 4.38
N GLU A 379 21.65 32.16 5.14
CA GLU A 379 20.51 31.76 5.98
C GLU A 379 19.31 31.28 5.11
N ILE A 380 19.06 31.98 3.99
CA ILE A 380 18.05 31.61 3.00
C ILE A 380 18.38 30.26 2.35
N ARG A 381 19.63 29.99 1.94
CA ARG A 381 20.05 28.71 1.37
C ARG A 381 19.90 27.56 2.36
N ASN A 382 20.08 27.83 3.66
CA ASN A 382 20.02 26.80 4.70
C ASN A 382 18.59 26.54 5.22
N LYS A 383 17.72 27.57 5.23
CA LYS A 383 16.38 27.49 5.87
C LYS A 383 15.21 27.73 4.91
N GLY A 384 15.49 28.18 3.69
CA GLY A 384 14.50 28.46 2.66
C GLY A 384 14.83 27.78 1.33
N THR A 385 14.07 28.12 0.30
CA THR A 385 14.32 27.69 -1.08
C THR A 385 14.75 28.90 -1.89
N LEU A 386 16.01 28.93 -2.33
CA LEU A 386 16.54 29.97 -3.22
C LEU A 386 16.04 29.69 -4.65
N ILE A 387 15.32 30.65 -5.24
CA ILE A 387 14.81 30.57 -6.61
C ILE A 387 15.77 31.23 -7.59
N TYR A 388 16.22 32.46 -7.24
CA TYR A 388 17.09 33.27 -8.09
C TYR A 388 18.01 34.13 -7.23
N GLU A 389 19.24 34.35 -7.70
CA GLU A 389 20.24 35.18 -7.03
C GLU A 389 21.10 35.89 -8.07
N GLU A 390 21.23 37.21 -7.94
CA GLU A 390 22.06 38.01 -8.82
C GLU A 390 22.69 39.20 -8.07
N TYR A 391 23.97 39.46 -8.33
CA TYR A 391 24.66 40.64 -7.85
C TYR A 391 24.36 41.84 -8.75
N VAL A 392 23.71 42.84 -8.19
CA VAL A 392 23.42 44.13 -8.85
C VAL A 392 24.22 45.25 -8.24
N ALA A 393 24.24 46.44 -8.87
CA ALA A 393 25.04 47.58 -8.40
C ALA A 393 24.71 48.00 -6.94
N GLU A 394 23.49 47.80 -6.50
CA GLU A 394 22.95 48.21 -5.21
C GLU A 394 23.06 47.13 -4.12
N GLY A 395 23.42 45.89 -4.48
CA GLY A 395 23.47 44.79 -3.53
C GLY A 395 23.27 43.41 -4.18
N LEU A 396 22.74 42.48 -3.42
CA LEU A 396 22.39 41.12 -3.85
C LEU A 396 20.88 41.03 -3.97
N SER A 397 20.38 40.89 -5.22
CA SER A 397 18.99 40.61 -5.51
C SER A 397 18.74 39.12 -5.30
N VAL A 398 17.77 38.75 -4.47
CA VAL A 398 17.42 37.37 -4.15
C VAL A 398 15.92 37.19 -4.27
N GLU A 399 15.53 36.17 -4.99
CA GLU A 399 14.16 35.67 -4.97
C GLU A 399 14.16 34.31 -4.29
N ALA A 400 13.40 34.17 -3.22
CA ALA A 400 13.39 32.96 -2.39
C ALA A 400 12.01 32.70 -1.78
N VAL A 401 11.80 31.46 -1.36
CA VAL A 401 10.69 31.06 -0.50
C VAL A 401 11.23 30.80 0.90
N VAL A 402 10.68 31.51 1.88
CA VAL A 402 11.16 31.52 3.26
C VAL A 402 9.99 31.32 4.23
N ASP A 403 10.30 30.79 5.41
CA ASP A 403 9.33 30.69 6.49
C ASP A 403 8.99 32.06 7.10
N GLU A 404 7.91 32.12 7.87
CA GLU A 404 7.43 33.35 8.49
C GLU A 404 8.48 33.99 9.45
N ALA A 405 9.28 33.15 10.11
CA ALA A 405 10.33 33.60 11.01
C ALA A 405 11.50 34.27 10.27
N LEU A 406 11.90 33.72 9.14
CA LEU A 406 12.92 34.27 8.27
C LEU A 406 12.37 35.48 7.51
N TYR A 407 11.10 35.41 7.05
CA TYR A 407 10.42 36.55 6.42
C TYR A 407 10.42 37.79 7.34
N ALA A 408 10.09 37.66 8.61
CA ALA A 408 10.09 38.78 9.54
C ALA A 408 11.44 39.49 9.61
N LYS A 409 12.56 38.80 9.42
CA LYS A 409 13.90 39.36 9.36
C LYS A 409 14.19 40.06 8.02
N LEU A 410 13.63 39.53 6.93
CA LEU A 410 13.90 39.92 5.55
C LEU A 410 12.94 40.96 5.01
N ALA A 411 11.76 41.14 5.62
CA ALA A 411 10.70 42.05 5.16
C ALA A 411 11.15 43.49 4.89
N LYS A 412 12.14 43.97 5.65
CA LYS A 412 12.71 45.31 5.44
C LYS A 412 13.55 45.47 4.17
N TYR A 413 13.86 44.40 3.48
CA TYR A 413 14.62 44.37 2.25
C TYR A 413 13.75 43.94 1.05
N GLU A 414 12.43 43.80 1.24
CA GLU A 414 11.51 43.43 0.21
C GLU A 414 11.43 44.53 -0.87
N CYS A 415 11.51 44.13 -2.13
CA CYS A 415 11.32 44.98 -3.30
C CYS A 415 9.98 44.68 -3.96
N GLU A 416 9.28 45.70 -4.45
CA GLU A 416 8.05 45.57 -5.21
C GLU A 416 8.25 44.81 -6.52
#